data_1258345a90da3a96fbbb4063bd6baf46
#
_entry.id   1258345a90da3a96fbbb4063bd6baf46
#
_cell.length_a   1.000
_cell.length_b   1.000
_cell.length_c   1.000
_cell.angle_alpha   90.00
_cell.angle_beta   90.00
_cell.angle_gamma   90.00
#
_symmetry.space_group_name_H-M   'P 1'
#
loop_
_entity.id
_entity.type
_entity.pdbx_description
1 polymer ?
#
loop_
_entity_poly.entity_id
_entity_poly.type
_entity_poly.pdbx_seq_one_letter_code
_entity_poly.pdbx_strand_id
1 'polypeptide(L)'
;MGTLDRLMVAARQKLKRAVAEVVEAESARARQQQSQLHADAMAALERANRRLDEVADRVGAVTRRLDDLEFRARRDLAYAQDVEAARESAAFVLEHMPKAPVFWHPHDTLRFAMGEIKGPGLALEFGVAGGTTLAIIADAVAGDRCVVGFDCFTGLPEAWRTGFPAGEFANDPPEIPGARLVTGLFEDTLPTFLAETDEPIVFMHLDADLYSATKAVLDLTEARLAPDAVLVLDEFFNYPGWQLHEFRAWGEFIARTGSTFDYLAYTGNNEQVVVRLH
;
A
#
# COMPACT_ATOMS: atom_id res chain seq x y z
N MET A 1 37.03 48.08 -85.56
CA MET A 1 36.88 47.36 -84.29
C MET A 1 37.46 45.95 -84.53
N GLY A 2 38.64 45.68 -83.98
CA GLY A 2 39.38 44.51 -84.28
C GLY A 2 38.81 43.22 -83.63
N THR A 3 39.17 42.08 -84.13
CA THR A 3 38.76 40.73 -83.68
C THR A 3 39.09 40.54 -82.20
N LEU A 4 40.15 41.16 -81.66
CA LEU A 4 40.61 41.15 -80.28
C LEU A 4 39.56 41.84 -79.32
N ASP A 5 38.99 42.99 -79.76
CA ASP A 5 37.97 43.70 -78.96
C ASP A 5 36.68 42.88 -78.78
N ARG A 6 36.27 42.15 -79.81
CA ARG A 6 35.06 41.29 -79.71
C ARG A 6 35.35 40.07 -78.83
N LEU A 7 36.50 39.46 -78.79
CA LEU A 7 36.91 38.40 -77.90
C LEU A 7 36.98 38.85 -76.45
N MET A 8 37.52 40.07 -76.20
CA MET A 8 37.55 40.65 -74.82
C MET A 8 36.18 40.97 -74.31
N VAL A 9 35.30 41.47 -75.13
CA VAL A 9 33.90 41.75 -74.73
C VAL A 9 33.16 40.43 -74.45
N ALA A 10 33.30 39.40 -75.29
CA ALA A 10 32.70 38.09 -75.03
C ALA A 10 33.25 37.37 -73.79
N ALA A 11 34.54 37.46 -73.55
CA ALA A 11 35.18 36.92 -72.34
C ALA A 11 34.64 37.65 -71.03
N ARG A 12 34.53 38.99 -71.11
CA ARG A 12 34.00 39.78 -70.00
C ARG A 12 32.53 39.50 -69.75
N GLN A 13 31.69 39.25 -70.75
CA GLN A 13 30.30 38.87 -70.59
C GLN A 13 30.18 37.43 -70.00
N LYS A 14 31.02 36.52 -70.41
CA LYS A 14 31.03 35.13 -69.87
C LYS A 14 31.47 35.13 -68.40
N LEU A 15 32.49 35.95 -68.05
CA LEU A 15 32.90 36.10 -66.64
C LEU A 15 31.79 36.76 -65.79
N LYS A 16 31.10 37.79 -66.28
CA LYS A 16 29.98 38.42 -65.56
C LYS A 16 28.85 37.42 -65.33
N ARG A 17 28.52 36.56 -66.29
CA ARG A 17 27.50 35.52 -66.11
C ARG A 17 27.92 34.49 -65.07
N ALA A 18 29.17 34.00 -65.14
CA ALA A 18 29.70 33.04 -64.19
C ALA A 18 29.69 33.60 -62.75
N VAL A 19 30.09 34.89 -62.56
CA VAL A 19 30.02 35.54 -61.26
C VAL A 19 28.59 35.71 -60.79
N ALA A 20 27.67 36.12 -61.67
CA ALA A 20 26.26 36.25 -61.31
C ALA A 20 25.64 34.86 -60.88
N GLU A 21 25.95 33.81 -61.59
CA GLU A 21 25.51 32.43 -61.25
C GLU A 21 26.02 31.97 -59.87
N VAL A 22 27.31 32.25 -59.58
CA VAL A 22 27.89 31.90 -58.27
C VAL A 22 27.24 32.74 -57.14
N VAL A 23 27.07 34.04 -57.34
CA VAL A 23 26.42 34.94 -56.36
C VAL A 23 24.96 34.53 -56.12
N GLU A 24 24.23 34.14 -57.16
CA GLU A 24 22.86 33.66 -57.05
C GLU A 24 22.78 32.32 -56.34
N ALA A 25 23.68 31.37 -56.64
CA ALA A 25 23.78 30.08 -55.93
C ALA A 25 24.10 30.25 -54.45
N GLU A 26 25.08 31.11 -54.10
CA GLU A 26 25.42 31.40 -52.70
C GLU A 26 24.28 32.11 -51.96
N SER A 27 23.59 33.04 -52.62
CA SER A 27 22.44 33.72 -52.04
C SER A 27 21.25 32.77 -51.83
N ALA A 28 21.06 31.79 -52.71
CA ALA A 28 20.03 30.76 -52.55
C ALA A 28 20.38 29.81 -51.37
N ARG A 29 21.64 29.38 -51.27
CA ARG A 29 22.11 28.61 -50.12
C ARG A 29 21.94 29.30 -48.80
N ALA A 30 22.32 30.58 -48.72
CA ALA A 30 22.17 31.40 -47.53
C ALA A 30 20.71 31.54 -47.13
N ARG A 31 19.79 31.78 -48.08
CA ARG A 31 18.32 31.84 -47.80
C ARG A 31 17.81 30.52 -47.32
N GLN A 32 18.22 29.39 -47.91
CA GLN A 32 17.82 28.08 -47.49
C GLN A 32 18.30 27.72 -46.06
N GLN A 33 19.57 28.06 -45.77
CA GLN A 33 20.14 27.89 -44.41
C GLN A 33 19.41 28.73 -43.37
N GLN A 34 19.11 30.00 -43.69
CA GLN A 34 18.35 30.87 -42.81
C GLN A 34 16.93 30.33 -42.56
N SER A 35 16.24 29.85 -43.59
CA SER A 35 14.93 29.26 -43.48
C SER A 35 14.95 28.00 -42.61
N GLN A 36 15.97 27.15 -42.74
CA GLN A 36 16.14 25.96 -41.90
C GLN A 36 16.39 26.34 -40.43
N LEU A 37 17.29 27.26 -40.16
CA LEU A 37 17.55 27.76 -38.81
C LEU A 37 16.31 28.34 -38.16
N HIS A 38 15.49 29.09 -38.91
CA HIS A 38 14.23 29.61 -38.42
C HIS A 38 13.23 28.51 -38.07
N ALA A 39 13.09 27.50 -38.94
CA ALA A 39 12.21 26.33 -38.71
C ALA A 39 12.66 25.56 -37.47
N ASP A 40 13.97 25.31 -37.31
CA ASP A 40 14.52 24.60 -36.14
C ASP A 40 14.30 25.38 -34.84
N ALA A 41 14.48 26.71 -34.87
CA ALA A 41 14.22 27.59 -33.73
C ALA A 41 12.72 27.60 -33.34
N MET A 42 11.83 27.67 -34.32
CA MET A 42 10.37 27.59 -34.06
C MET A 42 9.99 26.23 -33.46
N ALA A 43 10.50 25.13 -34.00
CA ALA A 43 10.25 23.81 -33.44
C ALA A 43 10.82 23.65 -32.01
N ALA A 44 11.97 24.25 -31.72
CA ALA A 44 12.53 24.29 -30.36
C ALA A 44 11.65 25.11 -29.39
N LEU A 45 11.16 26.26 -29.84
CA LEU A 45 10.24 27.10 -29.05
C LEU A 45 8.93 26.37 -28.74
N GLU A 46 8.33 25.71 -29.72
CA GLU A 46 7.12 24.92 -29.51
C GLU A 46 7.34 23.76 -28.51
N ARG A 47 8.49 23.08 -28.59
CA ARG A 47 8.84 22.06 -27.59
C ARG A 47 9.01 22.65 -26.20
N ALA A 48 9.64 23.80 -26.08
CA ALA A 48 9.81 24.50 -24.81
C ALA A 48 8.46 24.95 -24.22
N ASN A 49 7.56 25.48 -25.05
CA ASN A 49 6.22 25.89 -24.61
C ASN A 49 5.41 24.67 -24.09
N ARG A 50 5.41 23.56 -24.85
CA ARG A 50 4.72 22.33 -24.36
C ARG A 50 5.26 21.86 -23.00
N ARG A 51 6.58 21.90 -22.77
CA ARG A 51 7.17 21.57 -21.46
C ARG A 51 6.76 22.55 -20.37
N LEU A 52 6.66 23.83 -20.69
CA LEU A 52 6.19 24.84 -19.74
C LEU A 52 4.72 24.59 -19.35
N ASP A 53 3.86 24.24 -20.30
CA ASP A 53 2.46 23.91 -20.03
C ASP A 53 2.36 22.67 -19.14
N GLU A 54 3.13 21.60 -19.43
CA GLU A 54 3.18 20.39 -18.59
C GLU A 54 3.66 20.70 -17.16
N VAL A 55 4.66 21.57 -17.02
CA VAL A 55 5.14 22.00 -15.69
C VAL A 55 4.09 22.85 -14.97
N ALA A 56 3.44 23.76 -15.68
CA ALA A 56 2.36 24.59 -15.11
C ALA A 56 1.21 23.74 -14.58
N ASP A 57 0.79 22.72 -15.34
CA ASP A 57 -0.24 21.78 -14.92
C ASP A 57 0.15 20.99 -13.67
N ARG A 58 1.40 20.51 -13.62
CA ARG A 58 1.94 19.81 -12.44
C ARG A 58 2.01 20.71 -11.22
N VAL A 59 2.48 21.94 -11.37
CA VAL A 59 2.51 22.94 -10.29
C VAL A 59 1.09 23.21 -9.80
N GLY A 60 0.13 23.41 -10.72
CA GLY A 60 -1.26 23.62 -10.36
C GLY A 60 -1.86 22.43 -9.58
N ALA A 61 -1.52 21.21 -9.94
CA ALA A 61 -1.95 20.01 -9.21
C ALA A 61 -1.34 19.95 -7.80
N VAL A 62 -0.06 20.28 -7.64
CA VAL A 62 0.61 20.33 -6.32
C VAL A 62 0.00 21.43 -5.46
N THR A 63 -0.25 22.62 -6.02
CA THR A 63 -0.86 23.71 -5.28
C THR A 63 -2.24 23.31 -4.74
N ARG A 64 -3.10 22.72 -5.56
CA ARG A 64 -4.42 22.23 -5.10
C ARG A 64 -4.30 21.21 -3.97
N ARG A 65 -3.32 20.30 -4.01
CA ARG A 65 -3.06 19.34 -2.93
C ARG A 65 -2.61 20.01 -1.64
N LEU A 66 -1.79 21.04 -1.73
CA LEU A 66 -1.34 21.81 -0.56
C LEU A 66 -2.50 22.60 0.07
N ASP A 67 -3.34 23.24 -0.75
CA ASP A 67 -4.53 23.94 -0.28
C ASP A 67 -5.50 22.98 0.42
N ASP A 68 -5.73 21.80 -0.13
CA ASP A 68 -6.54 20.75 0.48
C ASP A 68 -5.95 20.28 1.81
N LEU A 69 -4.65 20.01 1.85
CA LEU A 69 -3.96 19.61 3.08
C LEU A 69 -4.04 20.72 4.15
N GLU A 70 -3.83 21.97 3.79
CA GLU A 70 -3.95 23.09 4.72
C GLU A 70 -5.39 23.19 5.27
N PHE A 71 -6.39 23.06 4.41
CA PHE A 71 -7.80 23.08 4.82
C PHE A 71 -8.10 21.93 5.80
N ARG A 72 -7.69 20.70 5.46
CA ARG A 72 -7.87 19.52 6.32
C ARG A 72 -7.16 19.68 7.66
N ALA A 73 -5.92 20.12 7.67
CA ALA A 73 -5.16 20.35 8.90
C ALA A 73 -5.79 21.37 9.85
N ARG A 74 -6.57 22.32 9.32
CA ARG A 74 -7.21 23.40 10.11
C ARG A 74 -8.64 23.13 10.52
N ARG A 75 -9.40 22.26 9.81
CA ARG A 75 -10.86 22.13 9.96
C ARG A 75 -11.42 20.72 9.84
N ASP A 76 -10.65 19.75 9.37
CA ASP A 76 -11.10 18.37 9.20
C ASP A 76 -10.94 17.61 10.54
N LEU A 77 -12.07 17.30 11.18
CA LEU A 77 -12.06 16.62 12.47
C LEU A 77 -11.58 15.15 12.35
N ALA A 78 -11.87 14.48 11.24
CA ALA A 78 -11.40 13.11 11.02
C ALA A 78 -9.87 13.13 10.87
N TYR A 79 -9.30 14.03 10.07
CA TYR A 79 -7.86 14.21 9.96
C TYR A 79 -7.20 14.53 11.32
N ALA A 80 -7.83 15.36 12.14
CA ALA A 80 -7.32 15.68 13.48
C ALA A 80 -7.31 14.46 14.40
N GLN A 81 -8.34 13.61 14.32
CA GLN A 81 -8.42 12.35 15.08
C GLN A 81 -7.38 11.33 14.61
N ASP A 82 -7.16 11.21 13.29
CA ASP A 82 -6.09 10.35 12.74
C ASP A 82 -4.71 10.79 13.24
N VAL A 83 -4.44 12.10 13.25
CA VAL A 83 -3.16 12.65 13.76
C VAL A 83 -2.99 12.36 15.26
N GLU A 84 -4.05 12.46 16.05
CA GLU A 84 -3.98 12.18 17.50
C GLU A 84 -3.77 10.68 17.75
N ALA A 85 -4.51 9.81 17.06
CA ALA A 85 -4.34 8.36 17.15
C ALA A 85 -2.91 7.93 16.78
N ALA A 86 -2.32 8.53 15.74
CA ALA A 86 -0.93 8.28 15.36
C ALA A 86 0.07 8.72 16.44
N ARG A 87 -0.18 9.84 17.13
CA ARG A 87 0.66 10.30 18.26
C ARG A 87 0.57 9.40 19.47
N GLU A 88 -0.64 8.99 19.84
CA GLU A 88 -0.87 8.04 20.93
C GLU A 88 -0.18 6.70 20.66
N SER A 89 -0.33 6.19 19.43
CA SER A 89 0.29 4.94 19.01
C SER A 89 1.83 5.04 18.99
N ALA A 90 2.37 6.17 18.56
CA ALA A 90 3.82 6.41 18.61
C ALA A 90 4.35 6.44 20.05
N ALA A 91 3.60 7.04 20.99
CA ALA A 91 3.96 7.02 22.40
C ALA A 91 3.89 5.60 22.98
N PHE A 92 2.86 4.83 22.64
CA PHE A 92 2.70 3.43 23.00
C PHE A 92 3.87 2.57 22.52
N VAL A 93 4.25 2.70 21.25
CA VAL A 93 5.39 1.98 20.66
C VAL A 93 6.70 2.32 21.40
N LEU A 94 6.93 3.59 21.71
CA LEU A 94 8.13 4.03 22.43
C LEU A 94 8.22 3.42 23.84
N GLU A 95 7.10 3.26 24.51
CA GLU A 95 7.00 2.72 25.87
C GLU A 95 7.08 1.19 25.88
N HIS A 96 6.33 0.52 25.01
CA HIS A 96 6.09 -0.93 25.09
C HIS A 96 6.89 -1.75 24.05
N MET A 97 7.27 -1.15 22.92
CA MET A 97 7.93 -1.83 21.80
C MET A 97 9.27 -1.17 21.36
N PRO A 98 10.10 -0.62 22.26
CA PRO A 98 11.25 0.23 21.86
C PRO A 98 12.32 -0.51 21.06
N LYS A 99 12.27 -1.84 21.01
CA LYS A 99 13.24 -2.71 20.30
C LYS A 99 12.60 -3.60 19.24
N ALA A 100 11.28 -3.58 19.12
CA ALA A 100 10.59 -4.39 18.13
C ALA A 100 10.89 -3.89 16.71
N PRO A 101 11.18 -4.76 15.74
CA PRO A 101 11.34 -4.38 14.35
C PRO A 101 10.05 -3.77 13.80
N VAL A 102 10.23 -2.74 12.95
CA VAL A 102 9.15 -2.04 12.27
C VAL A 102 9.12 -2.44 10.80
N PHE A 103 7.93 -2.73 10.29
CA PHE A 103 7.66 -2.93 8.87
C PHE A 103 6.80 -1.77 8.34
N TRP A 104 6.82 -1.57 7.01
CA TRP A 104 6.10 -0.49 6.36
C TRP A 104 4.99 -0.99 5.43
N HIS A 105 4.72 -2.29 5.49
CA HIS A 105 3.64 -2.93 4.76
C HIS A 105 3.05 -4.07 5.59
N PRO A 106 1.70 -4.15 5.77
CA PRO A 106 1.04 -5.19 6.57
C PRO A 106 1.46 -6.62 6.21
N HIS A 107 1.53 -6.92 4.91
CA HIS A 107 1.93 -8.25 4.44
C HIS A 107 3.37 -8.63 4.80
N ASP A 108 4.28 -7.66 4.97
CA ASP A 108 5.65 -7.96 5.42
C ASP A 108 5.69 -8.25 6.93
N THR A 109 4.85 -7.56 7.70
CA THR A 109 4.61 -7.86 9.12
C THR A 109 4.05 -9.28 9.28
N LEU A 110 3.05 -9.65 8.47
CA LEU A 110 2.47 -10.99 8.47
C LEU A 110 3.51 -12.07 8.09
N ARG A 111 4.29 -11.87 7.03
CA ARG A 111 5.37 -12.81 6.65
C ARG A 111 6.43 -12.96 7.73
N PHE A 112 6.78 -11.89 8.41
CA PHE A 112 7.68 -11.95 9.57
C PHE A 112 7.07 -12.82 10.67
N ALA A 113 5.80 -12.59 11.02
CA ALA A 113 5.10 -13.38 12.04
C ALA A 113 5.06 -14.87 11.71
N MET A 114 4.84 -15.24 10.44
CA MET A 114 4.90 -16.61 9.97
C MET A 114 6.27 -17.27 10.21
N GLY A 115 7.36 -16.51 10.05
CA GLY A 115 8.73 -16.98 10.33
C GLY A 115 9.03 -17.21 11.80
N GLU A 116 8.22 -16.65 12.70
CA GLU A 116 8.38 -16.75 14.14
C GLU A 116 7.65 -17.96 14.77
N ILE A 117 6.83 -18.67 14.01
CA ILE A 117 6.03 -19.81 14.48
C ILE A 117 6.94 -20.99 14.85
N LYS A 118 6.72 -21.57 16.03
CA LYS A 118 7.43 -22.73 16.53
C LYS A 118 6.53 -23.95 16.63
N GLY A 119 7.07 -25.12 16.29
CA GLY A 119 6.37 -26.42 16.45
C GLY A 119 5.21 -26.63 15.47
N PRO A 120 4.60 -27.82 15.50
CA PRO A 120 3.42 -28.17 14.71
C PRO A 120 2.14 -27.64 15.36
N GLY A 121 1.08 -27.47 14.59
CA GLY A 121 -0.24 -27.05 15.05
C GLY A 121 -1.01 -26.26 14.00
N LEU A 122 -2.16 -25.74 14.40
CA LEU A 122 -3.08 -24.99 13.56
C LEU A 122 -2.58 -23.56 13.31
N ALA A 123 -2.74 -23.10 12.07
CA ALA A 123 -2.63 -21.70 11.69
C ALA A 123 -4.03 -21.19 11.30
N LEU A 124 -4.57 -20.25 12.06
CA LEU A 124 -5.94 -19.78 11.91
C LEU A 124 -5.97 -18.30 11.51
N GLU A 125 -6.93 -17.93 10.66
CA GLU A 125 -7.25 -16.53 10.33
C GLU A 125 -8.73 -16.25 10.62
N PHE A 126 -9.01 -15.11 11.23
CA PHE A 126 -10.35 -14.66 11.58
C PHE A 126 -10.62 -13.33 10.88
N GLY A 127 -11.47 -13.34 9.86
CA GLY A 127 -11.63 -12.32 8.84
C GLY A 127 -10.78 -12.65 7.62
N VAL A 128 -11.43 -13.13 6.55
CA VAL A 128 -10.75 -13.61 5.33
C VAL A 128 -10.99 -12.65 4.17
N ALA A 129 -12.18 -12.08 4.09
CA ALA A 129 -12.63 -11.22 2.99
C ALA A 129 -12.22 -11.80 1.62
N GLY A 130 -11.37 -11.09 0.87
CA GLY A 130 -10.87 -11.54 -0.44
C GLY A 130 -9.77 -12.61 -0.40
N GLY A 131 -9.30 -13.04 0.78
CA GLY A 131 -8.36 -14.15 0.98
C GLY A 131 -6.89 -13.83 0.72
N THR A 132 -6.51 -12.56 0.61
CA THR A 132 -5.12 -12.17 0.31
C THR A 132 -4.16 -12.58 1.43
N THR A 133 -4.51 -12.33 2.67
CA THR A 133 -3.73 -12.65 3.87
C THR A 133 -3.74 -14.16 4.14
N LEU A 134 -4.88 -14.83 3.97
CA LEU A 134 -4.97 -16.28 4.09
C LEU A 134 -4.09 -17.00 3.06
N ALA A 135 -3.98 -16.49 1.84
CA ALA A 135 -3.07 -17.03 0.83
C ALA A 135 -1.60 -16.87 1.26
N ILE A 136 -1.22 -15.73 1.84
CA ILE A 136 0.14 -15.52 2.38
C ILE A 136 0.44 -16.53 3.51
N ILE A 137 -0.54 -16.78 4.40
CA ILE A 137 -0.39 -17.75 5.48
C ILE A 137 -0.23 -19.17 4.93
N ALA A 138 -1.09 -19.57 3.97
CA ALA A 138 -1.04 -20.88 3.36
C ALA A 138 0.28 -21.14 2.61
N ASP A 139 0.75 -20.17 1.84
CA ASP A 139 2.03 -20.23 1.13
C ASP A 139 3.23 -20.35 2.08
N ALA A 140 3.20 -19.63 3.22
CA ALA A 140 4.30 -19.62 4.18
C ALA A 140 4.47 -20.95 4.91
N VAL A 141 3.39 -21.70 5.12
CA VAL A 141 3.44 -23.01 5.83
C VAL A 141 3.54 -24.20 4.90
N ALA A 142 3.29 -24.02 3.58
CA ALA A 142 3.56 -24.97 2.47
C ALA A 142 3.28 -26.47 2.79
N GLY A 143 2.13 -26.75 3.39
CA GLY A 143 1.69 -28.13 3.67
C GLY A 143 2.18 -28.73 5.00
N ASP A 144 2.98 -28.00 5.77
CA ASP A 144 3.46 -28.46 7.09
C ASP A 144 2.42 -28.27 8.21
N ARG A 145 1.35 -27.51 7.97
CA ARG A 145 0.30 -27.19 8.95
C ARG A 145 -1.07 -27.14 8.29
N CYS A 146 -2.10 -27.36 9.11
CA CYS A 146 -3.48 -27.08 8.71
C CYS A 146 -3.76 -25.58 8.81
N VAL A 147 -4.12 -24.96 7.69
CA VAL A 147 -4.49 -23.53 7.59
C VAL A 147 -6.00 -23.44 7.45
N VAL A 148 -6.64 -22.66 8.31
CA VAL A 148 -8.09 -22.47 8.29
C VAL A 148 -8.44 -21.01 8.45
N GLY A 149 -9.25 -20.49 7.51
CA GLY A 149 -9.83 -19.16 7.56
C GLY A 149 -11.30 -19.19 7.98
N PHE A 150 -11.70 -18.30 8.85
CA PHE A 150 -13.06 -18.11 9.34
C PHE A 150 -13.59 -16.77 8.88
N ASP A 151 -14.77 -16.76 8.29
CA ASP A 151 -15.46 -15.52 7.89
C ASP A 151 -16.96 -15.80 7.68
N CYS A 152 -17.81 -14.85 7.98
CA CYS A 152 -19.24 -14.97 7.65
C CYS A 152 -19.52 -14.64 6.18
N PHE A 153 -18.64 -13.91 5.50
CA PHE A 153 -18.75 -13.39 4.11
C PHE A 153 -19.99 -12.52 3.83
N THR A 154 -20.78 -12.23 4.86
CA THR A 154 -21.94 -11.34 4.79
C THR A 154 -21.60 -9.91 5.19
N GLY A 155 -20.33 -9.66 5.51
CA GLY A 155 -19.81 -8.39 6.02
C GLY A 155 -19.97 -8.24 7.52
N LEU A 156 -19.55 -7.08 8.06
CA LEU A 156 -19.58 -6.79 9.48
C LEU A 156 -20.99 -6.99 10.06
N PRO A 157 -21.15 -7.75 11.15
CA PRO A 157 -22.46 -7.95 11.78
C PRO A 157 -23.00 -6.68 12.45
N GLU A 158 -22.14 -5.75 12.81
CA GLU A 158 -22.49 -4.44 13.41
C GLU A 158 -21.58 -3.34 12.83
N ALA A 159 -21.90 -2.07 13.08
CA ALA A 159 -21.03 -0.97 12.67
C ALA A 159 -19.76 -0.95 13.52
N TRP A 160 -18.63 -0.76 12.88
CA TRP A 160 -17.31 -0.73 13.53
C TRP A 160 -16.91 0.70 13.92
N ARG A 161 -16.44 1.48 12.95
CA ARG A 161 -15.97 2.86 13.13
C ARG A 161 -16.55 3.77 12.04
N THR A 162 -16.33 5.08 12.13
CA THR A 162 -16.79 6.03 11.12
C THR A 162 -16.36 5.59 9.72
N GLY A 163 -17.34 5.42 8.83
CA GLY A 163 -17.12 4.97 7.46
C GLY A 163 -17.28 3.46 7.24
N PHE A 164 -17.46 2.65 8.31
CA PHE A 164 -17.59 1.19 8.23
C PHE A 164 -18.92 0.73 8.87
N PRO A 165 -20.04 0.77 8.13
CA PRO A 165 -21.34 0.32 8.64
C PRO A 165 -21.43 -1.21 8.68
N ALA A 166 -22.48 -1.72 9.32
CA ALA A 166 -22.84 -3.12 9.20
C ALA A 166 -23.01 -3.53 7.74
N GLY A 167 -22.52 -4.71 7.37
CA GLY A 167 -22.50 -5.23 6.00
C GLY A 167 -21.29 -4.80 5.16
N GLU A 168 -20.40 -3.94 5.68
CA GLU A 168 -19.12 -3.63 5.02
C GLU A 168 -18.29 -4.89 4.88
N PHE A 169 -17.43 -4.97 3.87
CA PHE A 169 -16.58 -6.12 3.54
C PHE A 169 -17.32 -7.39 3.11
N ALA A 170 -18.65 -7.36 2.85
CA ALA A 170 -19.36 -8.50 2.28
C ALA A 170 -18.71 -8.95 0.97
N ASN A 171 -18.42 -10.25 0.85
CA ASN A 171 -17.69 -10.82 -0.28
C ASN A 171 -18.16 -12.25 -0.55
N ASP A 172 -17.93 -12.75 -1.77
CA ASP A 172 -18.08 -14.20 -2.04
C ASP A 172 -16.88 -14.95 -1.46
N PRO A 173 -17.08 -16.13 -0.85
CA PRO A 173 -15.97 -16.93 -0.32
C PRO A 173 -14.93 -17.25 -1.41
N PRO A 174 -13.64 -16.87 -1.22
CA PRO A 174 -12.59 -17.16 -2.19
C PRO A 174 -12.17 -18.63 -2.14
N GLU A 175 -11.56 -19.13 -3.22
CA GLU A 175 -10.84 -20.40 -3.21
C GLU A 175 -9.35 -20.15 -2.93
N ILE A 176 -8.84 -20.65 -1.81
CA ILE A 176 -7.44 -20.46 -1.41
C ILE A 176 -6.74 -21.83 -1.40
N PRO A 177 -5.80 -22.08 -2.33
CA PRO A 177 -5.02 -23.31 -2.32
C PRO A 177 -4.27 -23.50 -0.99
N GLY A 178 -4.39 -24.68 -0.38
CA GLY A 178 -3.70 -24.99 0.87
C GLY A 178 -4.40 -24.50 2.15
N ALA A 179 -5.55 -23.84 2.05
CA ALA A 179 -6.36 -23.44 3.20
C ALA A 179 -7.80 -23.98 3.11
N ARG A 180 -8.40 -24.26 4.28
CA ARG A 180 -9.82 -24.58 4.44
C ARG A 180 -10.55 -23.32 4.86
N LEU A 181 -11.74 -23.07 4.30
CA LEU A 181 -12.65 -22.01 4.77
C LEU A 181 -13.76 -22.59 5.64
N VAL A 182 -14.10 -21.88 6.69
CA VAL A 182 -15.23 -22.13 7.58
C VAL A 182 -16.13 -20.90 7.55
N THR A 183 -17.31 -21.05 6.94
CA THR A 183 -18.25 -19.94 6.72
C THR A 183 -19.27 -19.85 7.85
N GLY A 184 -19.39 -18.68 8.47
CA GLY A 184 -20.35 -18.35 9.52
C GLY A 184 -19.74 -17.45 10.59
N LEU A 185 -20.57 -17.04 11.55
CA LEU A 185 -20.07 -16.25 12.70
C LEU A 185 -19.12 -17.09 13.55
N PHE A 186 -18.14 -16.46 14.16
CA PHE A 186 -17.09 -17.16 14.92
C PHE A 186 -17.68 -17.91 16.10
N GLU A 187 -18.63 -17.31 16.82
CA GLU A 187 -19.31 -17.94 17.96
C GLU A 187 -20.05 -19.25 17.59
N ASP A 188 -20.54 -19.34 16.35
CA ASP A 188 -21.30 -20.51 15.88
C ASP A 188 -20.39 -21.61 15.32
N THR A 189 -19.31 -21.22 14.65
CA THR A 189 -18.50 -22.15 13.85
C THR A 189 -17.25 -22.64 14.58
N LEU A 190 -16.59 -21.78 15.36
CA LEU A 190 -15.34 -22.11 16.02
C LEU A 190 -15.46 -23.23 17.07
N PRO A 191 -16.52 -23.29 17.92
CA PRO A 191 -16.68 -24.42 18.86
C PRO A 191 -16.77 -25.77 18.16
N THR A 192 -17.50 -25.84 17.05
CA THR A 192 -17.65 -27.09 16.26
C THR A 192 -16.30 -27.49 15.64
N PHE A 193 -15.59 -26.54 15.04
CA PHE A 193 -14.26 -26.79 14.48
C PHE A 193 -13.26 -27.27 15.54
N LEU A 194 -13.19 -26.62 16.69
CA LEU A 194 -12.30 -27.02 17.78
C LEU A 194 -12.63 -28.39 18.38
N ALA A 195 -13.87 -28.86 18.26
CA ALA A 195 -14.25 -30.22 18.66
C ALA A 195 -13.82 -31.31 17.65
N GLU A 196 -13.50 -30.95 16.42
CA GLU A 196 -13.02 -31.85 15.36
C GLU A 196 -11.52 -32.22 15.47
N THR A 197 -10.74 -31.45 16.25
CA THR A 197 -9.29 -31.62 16.34
C THR A 197 -8.75 -31.35 17.73
N ASP A 198 -7.70 -32.04 18.12
CA ASP A 198 -6.96 -31.81 19.36
C ASP A 198 -5.65 -31.03 19.13
N GLU A 199 -5.36 -30.60 17.91
CA GLU A 199 -4.16 -29.87 17.59
C GLU A 199 -4.11 -28.51 18.31
N PRO A 200 -2.95 -28.09 18.85
CA PRO A 200 -2.79 -26.78 19.43
C PRO A 200 -2.80 -25.70 18.35
N ILE A 201 -3.25 -24.50 18.71
CA ILE A 201 -3.16 -23.32 17.86
C ILE A 201 -1.79 -22.67 18.08
N VAL A 202 -0.95 -22.64 17.05
CA VAL A 202 0.40 -22.06 17.09
C VAL A 202 0.48 -20.68 16.44
N PHE A 203 -0.54 -20.35 15.63
CA PHE A 203 -0.63 -19.06 14.96
C PHE A 203 -2.09 -18.63 14.82
N MET A 204 -2.35 -17.34 15.07
CA MET A 204 -3.61 -16.67 14.75
C MET A 204 -3.34 -15.32 14.07
N HIS A 205 -4.09 -15.04 13.02
CA HIS A 205 -4.27 -13.71 12.46
C HIS A 205 -5.68 -13.25 12.82
N LEU A 206 -5.76 -12.22 13.65
CA LEU A 206 -7.01 -11.59 14.07
C LEU A 206 -7.21 -10.36 13.19
N ASP A 207 -8.10 -10.45 12.22
CA ASP A 207 -8.51 -9.42 11.26
C ASP A 207 -10.04 -9.35 11.31
N ALA A 208 -10.55 -9.12 12.54
CA ALA A 208 -11.96 -9.27 12.88
C ALA A 208 -12.67 -7.95 13.10
N ASP A 209 -11.94 -6.82 12.99
CA ASP A 209 -12.40 -5.43 13.12
C ASP A 209 -13.08 -5.09 14.47
N LEU A 210 -14.01 -5.94 14.92
CA LEU A 210 -14.91 -5.67 16.03
C LEU A 210 -14.35 -6.17 17.37
N TYR A 211 -14.50 -5.37 18.41
CA TYR A 211 -14.21 -5.81 19.78
C TYR A 211 -14.94 -7.11 20.14
N SER A 212 -16.24 -7.21 19.80
CA SER A 212 -17.07 -8.39 20.08
C SER A 212 -16.52 -9.65 19.41
N ALA A 213 -16.14 -9.56 18.15
CA ALA A 213 -15.60 -10.65 17.36
C ALA A 213 -14.22 -11.11 17.87
N THR A 214 -13.27 -10.18 18.05
CA THR A 214 -11.94 -10.49 18.63
C THR A 214 -12.07 -11.11 20.02
N LYS A 215 -12.95 -10.55 20.86
CA LYS A 215 -13.17 -11.10 22.20
C LYS A 215 -13.70 -12.53 22.15
N ALA A 216 -14.69 -12.81 21.29
CA ALA A 216 -15.25 -14.15 21.13
C ALA A 216 -14.18 -15.17 20.68
N VAL A 217 -13.36 -14.80 19.69
CA VAL A 217 -12.25 -15.63 19.23
C VAL A 217 -11.26 -15.94 20.35
N LEU A 218 -10.79 -14.93 21.07
CA LEU A 218 -9.83 -15.10 22.17
C LEU A 218 -10.41 -15.98 23.30
N ASP A 219 -11.67 -15.77 23.67
CA ASP A 219 -12.33 -16.56 24.72
C ASP A 219 -12.52 -18.04 24.31
N LEU A 220 -12.87 -18.30 23.06
CA LEU A 220 -13.10 -19.65 22.55
C LEU A 220 -11.80 -20.44 22.28
N THR A 221 -10.72 -19.74 21.93
CA THR A 221 -9.44 -20.37 21.59
C THR A 221 -8.47 -20.53 22.76
N GLU A 222 -8.71 -19.87 23.89
CA GLU A 222 -7.81 -19.83 25.06
C GLU A 222 -7.22 -21.20 25.43
N ALA A 223 -8.07 -22.19 25.62
CA ALA A 223 -7.67 -23.54 26.04
C ALA A 223 -6.87 -24.31 24.99
N ARG A 224 -6.79 -23.81 23.78
CA ARG A 224 -6.14 -24.45 22.62
C ARG A 224 -4.88 -23.71 22.16
N LEU A 225 -4.62 -22.51 22.68
CA LEU A 225 -3.39 -21.77 22.37
C LEU A 225 -2.17 -22.53 22.86
N ALA A 226 -1.21 -22.74 21.97
CA ALA A 226 0.07 -23.33 22.31
C ALA A 226 0.90 -22.37 23.17
N PRO A 227 1.75 -22.88 24.06
CA PRO A 227 2.87 -22.06 24.58
C PRO A 227 3.70 -21.53 23.39
N ASP A 228 4.13 -20.28 23.45
CA ASP A 228 4.84 -19.59 22.37
C ASP A 228 3.97 -19.34 21.08
N ALA A 229 2.63 -19.43 21.15
CA ALA A 229 1.77 -19.08 20.03
C ALA A 229 2.04 -17.65 19.56
N VAL A 230 2.09 -17.45 18.24
CA VAL A 230 2.27 -16.14 17.60
C VAL A 230 0.92 -15.62 17.13
N LEU A 231 0.56 -14.42 17.52
CA LEU A 231 -0.66 -13.76 17.10
C LEU A 231 -0.31 -12.47 16.33
N VAL A 232 -1.01 -12.24 15.24
CA VAL A 232 -1.06 -10.96 14.54
C VAL A 232 -2.40 -10.33 14.86
N LEU A 233 -2.37 -9.15 15.43
CA LEU A 233 -3.50 -8.31 15.77
C LEU A 233 -3.57 -7.25 14.68
N ASP A 234 -4.58 -7.27 13.80
CA ASP A 234 -4.60 -6.45 12.58
C ASP A 234 -5.04 -5.00 12.86
N GLU A 235 -5.99 -4.79 13.78
CA GLU A 235 -6.49 -3.48 14.18
C GLU A 235 -6.08 -3.12 15.61
N PHE A 236 -4.81 -3.26 15.95
CA PHE A 236 -4.37 -3.07 17.33
C PHE A 236 -4.29 -1.59 17.73
N PHE A 237 -3.84 -0.69 16.85
CA PHE A 237 -3.61 0.71 17.17
C PHE A 237 -3.64 1.60 15.91
N ASN A 238 -3.27 2.90 16.01
CA ASN A 238 -3.05 3.84 14.91
C ASN A 238 -4.31 4.25 14.12
N TYR A 239 -5.48 4.17 14.74
CA TYR A 239 -6.74 4.73 14.23
C TYR A 239 -7.57 5.33 15.38
N PRO A 240 -8.50 6.25 15.10
CA PRO A 240 -9.32 6.88 16.14
C PRO A 240 -10.13 5.88 16.95
N GLY A 241 -9.95 5.88 18.27
CA GLY A 241 -10.67 4.99 19.18
C GLY A 241 -10.12 3.57 19.29
N TRP A 242 -8.91 3.30 18.79
CA TRP A 242 -8.26 1.98 18.81
C TRP A 242 -8.26 1.30 20.19
N GLN A 243 -8.22 2.08 21.28
CA GLN A 243 -8.24 1.56 22.65
C GLN A 243 -9.54 0.84 23.01
N LEU A 244 -10.62 0.99 22.22
CA LEU A 244 -11.95 0.44 22.52
C LEU A 244 -12.25 -0.87 21.79
N HIS A 245 -11.40 -1.27 20.85
CA HIS A 245 -11.61 -2.41 19.96
C HIS A 245 -10.67 -3.58 20.27
N GLU A 246 -9.90 -4.04 19.32
CA GLU A 246 -9.01 -5.21 19.43
C GLU A 246 -8.01 -5.07 20.58
N PHE A 247 -7.39 -3.90 20.75
CA PHE A 247 -6.51 -3.59 21.89
C PHE A 247 -7.18 -3.88 23.25
N ARG A 248 -8.44 -3.49 23.38
CA ARG A 248 -9.22 -3.73 24.60
C ARG A 248 -9.48 -5.23 24.79
N ALA A 249 -9.91 -5.93 23.74
CA ALA A 249 -10.17 -7.37 23.80
C ALA A 249 -8.92 -8.14 24.21
N TRP A 250 -7.76 -7.80 23.63
CA TRP A 250 -6.45 -8.34 24.00
C TRP A 250 -6.10 -8.06 25.47
N GLY A 251 -6.21 -6.81 25.90
CA GLY A 251 -5.90 -6.43 27.29
C GLY A 251 -6.79 -7.16 28.32
N GLU A 252 -8.09 -7.32 28.04
CA GLU A 252 -9.02 -8.10 28.86
C GLU A 252 -8.66 -9.58 28.90
N PHE A 253 -8.26 -10.16 27.74
CA PHE A 253 -7.81 -11.53 27.65
C PHE A 253 -6.55 -11.77 28.51
N ILE A 254 -5.53 -10.94 28.38
CA ILE A 254 -4.29 -11.04 29.19
C ILE A 254 -4.57 -10.88 30.70
N ALA A 255 -5.40 -9.90 31.07
CA ALA A 255 -5.77 -9.68 32.46
C ALA A 255 -6.53 -10.86 33.06
N ARG A 256 -7.41 -11.52 32.30
CA ARG A 256 -8.23 -12.65 32.74
C ARG A 256 -7.44 -13.94 32.84
N THR A 257 -6.57 -14.24 31.87
CA THR A 257 -5.78 -15.48 31.83
C THR A 257 -4.53 -15.42 32.71
N GLY A 258 -4.02 -14.23 33.01
CA GLY A 258 -2.72 -14.05 33.66
C GLY A 258 -1.54 -14.40 32.77
N SER A 259 -1.75 -14.61 31.48
CA SER A 259 -0.71 -14.88 30.49
C SER A 259 0.23 -13.69 30.35
N THR A 260 1.47 -13.97 29.96
CA THR A 260 2.45 -12.94 29.58
C THR A 260 2.73 -13.03 28.09
N PHE A 261 3.26 -11.97 27.50
CA PHE A 261 3.58 -11.94 26.07
C PHE A 261 4.72 -10.97 25.76
N ASP A 262 5.34 -11.17 24.62
CA ASP A 262 6.33 -10.25 24.03
C ASP A 262 5.78 -9.63 22.75
N TYR A 263 6.03 -8.33 22.54
CA TYR A 263 5.84 -7.69 21.25
C TYR A 263 6.98 -8.07 20.31
N LEU A 264 6.70 -8.75 19.21
CA LEU A 264 7.69 -9.20 18.24
C LEU A 264 7.96 -8.19 17.13
N ALA A 265 6.92 -7.53 16.61
CA ALA A 265 7.01 -6.57 15.53
C ALA A 265 5.74 -5.72 15.43
N TYR A 266 5.78 -4.67 14.60
CA TYR A 266 4.61 -3.86 14.26
C TYR A 266 4.73 -3.22 12.87
N THR A 267 3.59 -2.77 12.32
CA THR A 267 3.54 -1.98 11.07
C THR A 267 3.53 -0.48 11.41
N GLY A 268 4.56 0.26 10.95
CA GLY A 268 4.78 1.65 11.35
C GLY A 268 3.86 2.69 10.70
N ASN A 269 3.10 2.32 9.69
CA ASN A 269 2.16 3.19 8.95
C ASN A 269 0.77 2.56 8.78
N ASN A 270 0.48 1.53 9.54
CA ASN A 270 -0.81 0.84 9.56
C ASN A 270 -1.07 0.35 11.01
N GLU A 271 -1.90 -0.64 11.22
CA GLU A 271 -2.55 -0.95 12.49
C GLU A 271 -2.01 -2.25 13.15
N GLN A 272 -1.21 -3.08 12.44
CA GLN A 272 -0.81 -4.43 12.86
C GLN A 272 0.27 -4.46 13.92
N VAL A 273 0.08 -5.39 14.87
CA VAL A 273 1.07 -5.76 15.90
C VAL A 273 1.21 -7.28 15.94
N VAL A 274 2.45 -7.76 16.12
CA VAL A 274 2.77 -9.17 16.30
C VAL A 274 3.17 -9.43 17.74
N VAL A 275 2.51 -10.39 18.37
CA VAL A 275 2.83 -10.81 19.74
C VAL A 275 3.15 -12.30 19.83
N ARG A 276 3.96 -12.69 20.82
CA ARG A 276 4.16 -14.08 21.24
C ARG A 276 3.65 -14.27 22.64
N LEU A 277 2.73 -15.20 22.82
CA LEU A 277 2.15 -15.56 24.12
C LEU A 277 3.09 -16.49 24.89
N HIS A 278 3.11 -16.37 26.23
CA HIS A 278 3.88 -17.23 27.14
C HIS A 278 3.00 -17.82 28.25
#